data_cd07231f147635b304791d18611a4d17
#
_entry.id   cd07231f147635b304791d18611a4d17
#
_cell.length_a   1.000
_cell.length_b   1.000
_cell.length_c   1.000
_cell.angle_alpha   90.00
_cell.angle_beta   90.00
_cell.angle_gamma   90.00
#
_symmetry.space_group_name_H-M   'P 1'
#
loop_
_entity.id
_entity.type
_entity.pdbx_description
1 polymer ?
#
loop_
_entity_poly.entity_id
_entity_poly.type
_entity_poly.pdbx_seq_one_letter_code
_entity_poly.pdbx_strand_id
1 'polypeptide(L)'
;MNAMEALVAARDLLENVTPLATDCGQLCSAACCKDSQDEDEVAGMLLFPGEEALYAHQGAWMELLPSAVLFDGRPVPLLSCFLPCPRRHRPLACRIFPLTPYVKTAPDGTEKLTVRMDVRARPLCPLYDSGMAGLNPAFVAAVKQALRILWDNETHREYLRVLTAHLDEYQWL
;
A
#
# COMPACT_ATOMS: atom_id res chain seq x y z
N MET A 1 21.75 0.31 -2.07
CA MET A 1 20.67 0.68 -1.13
C MET A 1 20.11 -0.60 -0.54
N ASN A 2 20.15 -0.77 0.78
CA ASN A 2 19.51 -1.91 1.43
C ASN A 2 17.98 -1.75 1.45
N ALA A 3 17.23 -2.80 1.87
CA ALA A 3 15.77 -2.78 1.80
C ALA A 3 15.14 -1.66 2.66
N MET A 4 15.65 -1.42 3.86
CA MET A 4 15.16 -0.35 4.72
C MET A 4 15.43 1.04 4.14
N GLU A 5 16.61 1.27 3.59
CA GLU A 5 16.94 2.54 2.94
C GLU A 5 16.03 2.80 1.73
N ALA A 6 15.74 1.77 0.92
CA ALA A 6 14.82 1.88 -0.21
C ALA A 6 13.39 2.20 0.25
N LEU A 7 12.94 1.54 1.31
CA LEU A 7 11.63 1.79 1.91
C LEU A 7 11.50 3.22 2.42
N VAL A 8 12.48 3.70 3.20
CA VAL A 8 12.47 5.07 3.74
C VAL A 8 12.47 6.08 2.59
N ALA A 9 13.34 5.93 1.60
CA ALA A 9 13.38 6.82 0.44
C ALA A 9 12.05 6.84 -0.34
N ALA A 10 11.39 5.69 -0.50
CA ALA A 10 10.08 5.61 -1.14
C ALA A 10 8.99 6.32 -0.30
N ARG A 11 9.03 6.20 1.03
CA ARG A 11 8.10 6.87 1.94
C ARG A 11 8.26 8.39 1.93
N ASP A 12 9.50 8.87 1.90
CA ASP A 12 9.82 10.31 1.92
C ASP A 12 9.26 11.04 0.69
N LEU A 13 9.30 10.41 -0.49
CA LEU A 13 8.68 10.94 -1.71
C LEU A 13 7.18 11.20 -1.58
N LEU A 14 6.52 10.49 -0.67
CA LEU A 14 5.07 10.52 -0.48
C LEU A 14 4.64 11.28 0.79
N GLU A 15 5.58 11.91 1.50
CA GLU A 15 5.28 12.59 2.76
C GLU A 15 4.25 13.71 2.59
N ASN A 16 4.41 14.52 1.53
CA ASN A 16 3.65 15.74 1.32
C ASN A 16 2.74 15.71 0.08
N VAL A 17 2.50 14.52 -0.51
CA VAL A 17 1.63 14.37 -1.67
C VAL A 17 0.45 13.47 -1.35
N THR A 18 -0.71 13.80 -1.92
CA THR A 18 -1.98 13.11 -1.66
C THR A 18 -2.71 12.82 -2.98
N PRO A 19 -3.61 11.82 -2.97
CA PRO A 19 -4.44 11.49 -4.15
C PRO A 19 -5.21 12.68 -4.72
N LEU A 20 -5.59 13.63 -3.88
CA LEU A 20 -6.19 14.91 -4.28
C LEU A 20 -5.27 16.08 -3.87
N ALA A 21 -5.54 17.29 -4.37
CA ALA A 21 -4.84 18.50 -3.92
C ALA A 21 -5.13 18.86 -2.45
N THR A 22 -6.19 18.28 -1.89
CA THR A 22 -6.60 18.39 -0.48
C THR A 22 -6.55 17.02 0.18
N ASP A 23 -6.78 16.95 1.50
CA ASP A 23 -6.89 15.67 2.21
C ASP A 23 -8.09 14.87 1.66
N CYS A 24 -7.79 13.75 0.98
CA CYS A 24 -8.81 12.89 0.38
C CYS A 24 -9.74 12.25 1.41
N GLY A 25 -9.31 12.15 2.67
CA GLY A 25 -10.12 11.63 3.76
C GLY A 25 -11.38 12.45 4.04
N GLN A 26 -11.39 13.73 3.66
CA GLN A 26 -12.58 14.57 3.77
C GLN A 26 -13.70 14.15 2.80
N LEU A 27 -13.34 13.53 1.68
CA LEU A 27 -14.32 13.08 0.67
C LEU A 27 -15.15 11.88 1.13
N CYS A 28 -14.56 10.95 1.85
CA CYS A 28 -15.17 9.68 2.24
C CYS A 28 -15.19 9.45 3.77
N SER A 29 -14.97 10.50 4.56
CA SER A 29 -14.81 10.39 6.02
C SER A 29 -13.76 9.34 6.42
N ALA A 30 -12.66 9.28 5.66
CA ALA A 30 -11.55 8.36 5.88
C ALA A 30 -11.96 6.87 5.89
N ALA A 31 -12.86 6.46 5.00
CA ALA A 31 -13.40 5.10 4.95
C ALA A 31 -12.31 4.01 4.91
N CYS A 32 -11.18 4.27 4.22
CA CYS A 32 -10.03 3.36 4.18
C CYS A 32 -9.28 3.21 5.52
N CYS A 33 -9.55 4.08 6.50
CA CYS A 33 -8.95 4.05 7.83
C CYS A 33 -9.94 3.54 8.90
N LYS A 34 -11.16 3.19 8.51
CA LYS A 34 -12.14 2.65 9.45
C LYS A 34 -11.99 1.14 9.52
N ASP A 35 -12.18 0.64 10.73
CA ASP A 35 -12.27 -0.79 10.96
C ASP A 35 -13.42 -1.39 10.14
N SER A 36 -13.21 -2.57 9.57
CA SER A 36 -14.31 -3.29 8.95
C SER A 36 -15.30 -3.66 10.04
N GLN A 37 -16.57 -3.36 9.86
CA GLN A 37 -17.62 -3.72 10.82
C GLN A 37 -17.98 -5.21 10.78
N ASP A 38 -17.35 -5.97 9.88
CA ASP A 38 -17.48 -7.41 9.81
C ASP A 38 -16.53 -8.05 10.82
N GLU A 39 -17.10 -8.70 11.84
CA GLU A 39 -16.36 -9.36 12.93
C GLU A 39 -15.38 -10.46 12.43
N ASP A 40 -15.49 -10.88 11.17
CA ASP A 40 -14.69 -11.95 10.57
C ASP A 40 -13.53 -11.44 9.68
N GLU A 41 -13.46 -10.15 9.35
CA GLU A 41 -12.39 -9.58 8.54
C GLU A 41 -11.61 -8.49 9.31
N VAL A 42 -10.36 -8.78 9.59
CA VAL A 42 -9.45 -7.78 10.17
C VAL A 42 -9.07 -6.77 9.08
N ALA A 43 -9.61 -5.56 9.19
CA ALA A 43 -9.21 -4.47 8.32
C ALA A 43 -7.78 -4.00 8.63
N GLY A 44 -7.00 -3.79 7.61
CA GLY A 44 -5.63 -3.31 7.77
C GLY A 44 -4.90 -3.20 6.44
N MET A 45 -3.65 -2.76 6.52
CA MET A 45 -2.77 -2.67 5.36
C MET A 45 -1.55 -3.57 5.54
N LEU A 46 -1.24 -4.36 4.51
CA LEU A 46 -0.01 -5.14 4.45
C LEU A 46 1.19 -4.19 4.45
N LEU A 47 2.15 -4.47 5.33
CA LEU A 47 3.38 -3.71 5.40
C LEU A 47 4.39 -4.19 4.36
N PHE A 48 5.23 -3.28 3.88
CA PHE A 48 6.38 -3.64 3.06
C PHE A 48 7.47 -4.30 3.92
N PRO A 49 8.35 -5.13 3.34
CA PRO A 49 9.42 -5.82 4.08
C PRO A 49 10.27 -4.85 4.90
N GLY A 50 10.36 -5.12 6.20
CA GLY A 50 11.10 -4.30 7.16
C GLY A 50 10.32 -3.11 7.73
N GLU A 51 9.16 -2.78 7.18
CA GLU A 51 8.38 -1.60 7.61
C GLU A 51 7.85 -1.76 9.04
N GLU A 52 7.64 -2.98 9.52
CA GLU A 52 7.20 -3.28 10.88
C GLU A 52 8.14 -2.72 11.95
N ALA A 53 9.44 -2.60 11.65
CA ALA A 53 10.41 -2.01 12.57
C ALA A 53 10.10 -0.54 12.91
N LEU A 54 9.41 0.18 12.02
CA LEU A 54 9.00 1.56 12.24
C LEU A 54 7.85 1.70 13.25
N TYR A 55 7.19 0.58 13.57
CA TYR A 55 6.01 0.53 14.44
C TYR A 55 6.25 -0.16 15.78
N ALA A 56 7.45 -0.69 16.02
CA ALA A 56 7.80 -1.42 17.23
C ALA A 56 7.54 -0.66 18.55
N HIS A 57 7.51 0.66 18.50
CA HIS A 57 7.31 1.54 19.67
C HIS A 57 6.18 2.56 19.46
N GLN A 58 5.31 2.33 18.49
CA GLN A 58 4.16 3.19 18.26
C GLN A 58 3.05 2.90 19.28
N GLY A 59 2.32 3.95 19.67
CA GLY A 59 1.33 3.88 20.74
C GLY A 59 0.08 3.05 20.41
N ALA A 60 -0.92 3.14 21.29
CA ALA A 60 -2.14 2.33 21.27
C ALA A 60 -3.16 2.65 20.17
N TRP A 61 -2.75 3.29 19.07
CA TRP A 61 -3.62 3.62 17.94
C TRP A 61 -3.67 2.52 16.86
N MET A 62 -2.80 1.52 16.95
CA MET A 62 -2.69 0.44 15.97
C MET A 62 -2.16 -0.84 16.63
N GLU A 63 -2.32 -1.94 15.93
CA GLU A 63 -1.64 -3.21 16.23
C GLU A 63 -1.07 -3.84 14.96
N LEU A 64 -0.07 -4.70 15.13
CA LEU A 64 0.48 -5.54 14.08
C LEU A 64 -0.05 -6.96 14.24
N LEU A 65 -0.71 -7.44 13.20
CA LEU A 65 -1.29 -8.78 13.13
C LEU A 65 -0.62 -9.60 12.02
N PRO A 66 -0.55 -10.93 12.14
CA PRO A 66 -0.13 -11.77 11.03
C PRO A 66 -1.24 -11.80 9.96
N SER A 67 -0.86 -11.59 8.69
CA SER A 67 -1.78 -11.79 7.57
C SER A 67 -1.72 -13.23 7.03
N ALA A 68 -2.65 -13.58 6.14
CA ALA A 68 -2.61 -14.84 5.40
C ALA A 68 -1.55 -14.82 4.27
N VAL A 69 -1.03 -13.66 3.90
CA VAL A 69 -0.02 -13.53 2.86
C VAL A 69 1.34 -13.92 3.41
N LEU A 70 2.03 -14.83 2.74
CA LEU A 70 3.37 -15.26 3.13
C LEU A 70 4.42 -14.61 2.22
N PHE A 71 5.48 -14.12 2.85
CA PHE A 71 6.69 -13.64 2.19
C PHE A 71 7.91 -14.22 2.90
N ASP A 72 8.80 -14.85 2.14
CA ASP A 72 9.97 -15.56 2.69
C ASP A 72 9.62 -16.55 3.82
N GLY A 73 8.51 -17.29 3.62
CA GLY A 73 8.02 -18.30 4.56
C GLY A 73 7.41 -17.73 5.86
N ARG A 74 7.19 -16.42 5.96
CA ARG A 74 6.63 -15.76 7.14
C ARG A 74 5.37 -14.97 6.77
N PRO A 75 4.38 -14.88 7.67
CA PRO A 75 3.24 -13.99 7.49
C PRO A 75 3.71 -12.54 7.29
N VAL A 76 3.22 -11.89 6.25
CA VAL A 76 3.41 -10.44 6.06
C VAL A 76 2.66 -9.72 7.18
N PRO A 77 3.29 -8.78 7.90
CA PRO A 77 2.61 -8.01 8.93
C PRO A 77 1.46 -7.18 8.33
N LEU A 78 0.30 -7.23 8.98
CA LEU A 78 -0.86 -6.39 8.71
C LEU A 78 -0.94 -5.32 9.79
N LEU A 79 -0.94 -4.05 9.40
CA LEU A 79 -1.16 -2.94 10.33
C LEU A 79 -2.65 -2.63 10.38
N SER A 80 -3.26 -2.88 11.54
CA SER A 80 -4.66 -2.54 11.84
C SER A 80 -4.72 -1.28 12.71
N CYS A 81 -5.58 -0.34 12.35
CA CYS A 81 -5.72 0.95 13.03
C CYS A 81 -7.02 1.02 13.83
N PHE A 82 -6.94 1.35 15.13
CA PHE A 82 -8.11 1.60 16.00
C PHE A 82 -8.50 3.07 16.05
N LEU A 83 -7.54 3.96 15.79
CA LEU A 83 -7.71 5.41 15.83
C LEU A 83 -7.15 6.03 14.55
N PRO A 84 -7.52 7.28 14.23
CA PRO A 84 -6.94 7.99 13.10
C PRO A 84 -5.41 7.98 13.15
N CYS A 85 -4.78 7.43 12.14
CA CYS A 85 -3.34 7.34 12.02
C CYS A 85 -2.75 8.74 11.79
N PRO A 86 -1.78 9.18 12.60
CA PRO A 86 -1.02 10.38 12.30
C PRO A 86 -0.36 10.24 10.93
N ARG A 87 -0.52 11.25 10.06
CA ARG A 87 -0.07 11.18 8.66
C ARG A 87 1.39 10.72 8.50
N ARG A 88 2.29 11.26 9.33
CA ARG A 88 3.71 10.89 9.33
C ARG A 88 3.97 9.40 9.62
N HIS A 89 3.03 8.73 10.30
CA HIS A 89 3.12 7.31 10.66
C HIS A 89 2.39 6.38 9.68
N ARG A 90 1.74 6.91 8.65
CA ARG A 90 1.08 6.09 7.63
C ARG A 90 2.06 5.15 6.97
N PRO A 91 1.77 3.83 6.89
CA PRO A 91 2.58 2.89 6.15
C PRO A 91 2.58 3.21 4.66
N LEU A 92 3.57 2.72 3.94
CA LEU A 92 3.75 3.00 2.53
C LEU A 92 2.51 2.59 1.72
N ALA A 93 1.91 1.44 2.03
CA ALA A 93 0.68 0.99 1.39
C ALA A 93 -0.46 2.02 1.51
N CYS A 94 -0.63 2.65 2.69
CA CYS A 94 -1.60 3.73 2.88
C CYS A 94 -1.22 5.03 2.18
N ARG A 95 0.09 5.30 2.02
CA ARG A 95 0.57 6.51 1.33
C ARG A 95 0.33 6.45 -0.17
N ILE A 96 0.39 5.26 -0.77
CA ILE A 96 0.13 5.07 -2.21
C ILE A 96 -1.35 4.83 -2.53
N PHE A 97 -2.17 4.45 -1.55
CA PHE A 97 -3.60 4.16 -1.75
C PHE A 97 -4.34 5.40 -2.29
N PRO A 98 -5.24 5.29 -3.27
CA PRO A 98 -5.86 4.08 -3.83
C PRO A 98 -5.11 3.42 -5.01
N LEU A 99 -3.82 3.70 -5.13
CA LEU A 99 -2.96 3.02 -6.10
C LEU A 99 -2.25 1.82 -5.48
N THR A 100 -1.86 0.88 -6.32
CA THR A 100 -1.07 -0.29 -5.94
C THR A 100 -0.03 -0.60 -7.01
N PRO A 101 1.15 -1.14 -6.62
CA PRO A 101 2.06 -1.72 -7.59
C PRO A 101 1.46 -3.00 -8.19
N TYR A 102 1.84 -3.27 -9.44
CA TYR A 102 1.47 -4.49 -10.11
C TYR A 102 2.57 -4.93 -11.07
N VAL A 103 3.02 -6.16 -10.92
CA VAL A 103 4.05 -6.76 -11.78
C VAL A 103 3.37 -7.50 -12.92
N LYS A 104 3.58 -7.02 -14.15
CA LYS A 104 3.13 -7.71 -15.36
C LYS A 104 4.25 -8.59 -15.86
N THR A 105 3.94 -9.86 -16.11
CA THR A 105 4.86 -10.80 -16.75
C THR A 105 4.40 -11.03 -18.18
N ALA A 106 5.29 -10.77 -19.14
CA ALA A 106 5.04 -11.05 -20.55
C ALA A 106 5.23 -12.53 -20.86
N PRO A 107 4.73 -13.03 -21.99
CA PRO A 107 4.89 -14.45 -22.38
C PRO A 107 6.34 -14.94 -22.49
N ASP A 108 7.28 -14.03 -22.74
CA ASP A 108 8.72 -14.31 -22.77
C ASP A 108 9.40 -14.32 -21.39
N GLY A 109 8.60 -14.14 -20.31
CA GLY A 109 9.09 -14.06 -18.94
C GLY A 109 9.60 -12.68 -18.51
N THR A 110 9.57 -11.67 -19.40
CA THR A 110 9.96 -10.31 -19.05
C THR A 110 8.97 -9.71 -18.09
N GLU A 111 9.46 -9.17 -16.98
CA GLU A 111 8.64 -8.51 -15.97
C GLU A 111 8.71 -6.98 -16.10
N LYS A 112 7.59 -6.35 -15.85
CA LYS A 112 7.45 -4.89 -15.82
C LYS A 112 6.62 -4.45 -14.65
N LEU A 113 7.19 -3.60 -13.80
CA LEU A 113 6.44 -2.92 -12.77
C LEU A 113 5.49 -1.89 -13.40
N THR A 114 4.23 -1.94 -13.00
CA THR A 114 3.19 -0.97 -13.36
C THR A 114 2.49 -0.47 -12.10
N VAL A 115 1.72 0.61 -12.25
CA VAL A 115 0.87 1.15 -11.20
C VAL A 115 -0.57 1.12 -11.69
N ARG A 116 -1.49 0.66 -10.87
CA ARG A 116 -2.92 0.62 -11.17
C ARG A 116 -3.77 1.03 -9.97
N MET A 117 -5.05 1.24 -10.17
CA MET A 117 -6.00 1.37 -9.07
C MET A 117 -6.03 0.05 -8.29
N ASP A 118 -5.99 0.15 -6.96
CA ASP A 118 -6.08 -1.01 -6.07
C ASP A 118 -7.50 -1.56 -6.10
N VAL A 119 -7.68 -2.83 -6.45
CA VAL A 119 -8.99 -3.47 -6.51
C VAL A 119 -9.71 -3.43 -5.16
N ARG A 120 -8.97 -3.46 -4.06
CA ARG A 120 -9.50 -3.34 -2.70
C ARG A 120 -10.07 -1.95 -2.38
N ALA A 121 -9.70 -0.94 -3.16
CA ALA A 121 -10.27 0.40 -3.05
C ALA A 121 -11.71 0.50 -3.59
N ARG A 122 -12.12 -0.44 -4.44
CA ARG A 122 -13.42 -0.40 -5.13
C ARG A 122 -14.61 -0.19 -4.21
N PRO A 123 -14.77 -0.94 -3.10
CA PRO A 123 -15.89 -0.74 -2.18
C PRO A 123 -15.72 0.43 -1.23
N LEU A 124 -14.51 1.01 -1.11
CA LEU A 124 -14.16 1.93 -0.01
C LEU A 124 -13.89 3.36 -0.50
N CYS A 125 -13.28 3.51 -1.66
CA CYS A 125 -12.73 4.79 -2.10
C CYS A 125 -13.50 5.36 -3.31
N PRO A 126 -14.18 6.51 -3.15
CA PRO A 126 -14.89 7.14 -4.26
C PRO A 126 -14.00 7.53 -5.44
N LEU A 127 -12.68 7.63 -5.23
CA LEU A 127 -11.71 7.93 -6.30
C LEU A 127 -11.48 6.74 -7.24
N TYR A 128 -11.90 5.53 -6.85
CA TYR A 128 -11.70 4.34 -7.65
C TYR A 128 -12.36 4.46 -9.03
N ASP A 129 -13.60 4.94 -9.07
CA ASP A 129 -14.38 5.05 -10.32
C ASP A 129 -13.82 6.11 -11.28
N SER A 130 -13.15 7.14 -10.74
CA SER A 130 -12.47 8.15 -11.58
C SER A 130 -11.17 7.63 -12.20
N GLY A 131 -10.65 6.52 -11.71
CA GLY A 131 -9.37 5.96 -12.13
C GLY A 131 -8.18 6.88 -11.86
N MET A 132 -7.02 6.53 -12.41
CA MET A 132 -5.80 7.36 -12.23
C MET A 132 -5.93 8.76 -12.81
N ALA A 133 -6.78 8.97 -13.81
CA ALA A 133 -6.98 10.28 -14.42
C ALA A 133 -7.66 11.28 -13.47
N GLY A 134 -8.42 10.78 -12.48
CA GLY A 134 -9.04 11.61 -11.45
C GLY A 134 -8.12 11.94 -10.27
N LEU A 135 -6.90 11.41 -10.25
CA LEU A 135 -5.95 11.65 -9.17
C LEU A 135 -5.01 12.82 -9.49
N ASN A 136 -4.49 13.45 -8.44
CA ASN A 136 -3.45 14.47 -8.57
C ASN A 136 -2.24 13.93 -9.35
N PRO A 137 -1.87 14.53 -10.50
CA PRO A 137 -0.74 14.06 -11.31
C PRO A 137 0.59 14.00 -10.54
N ALA A 138 0.82 14.92 -9.61
CA ALA A 138 2.02 14.93 -8.77
C ALA A 138 2.05 13.71 -7.84
N PHE A 139 0.90 13.30 -7.30
CA PHE A 139 0.78 12.09 -6.50
C PHE A 139 1.09 10.84 -7.35
N VAL A 140 0.48 10.72 -8.53
CA VAL A 140 0.72 9.58 -9.43
C VAL A 140 2.20 9.48 -9.82
N ALA A 141 2.85 10.63 -10.10
CA ALA A 141 4.28 10.67 -10.42
C ALA A 141 5.14 10.24 -9.23
N ALA A 142 4.85 10.73 -8.01
CA ALA A 142 5.56 10.35 -6.79
C ALA A 142 5.41 8.86 -6.49
N VAL A 143 4.20 8.30 -6.62
CA VAL A 143 3.96 6.85 -6.46
C VAL A 143 4.80 6.04 -7.45
N LYS A 144 4.80 6.41 -8.73
CA LYS A 144 5.62 5.72 -9.74
C LYS A 144 7.11 5.76 -9.41
N GLN A 145 7.61 6.89 -8.92
CA GLN A 145 9.00 7.05 -8.52
C GLN A 145 9.34 6.22 -7.27
N ALA A 146 8.51 6.28 -6.23
CA ALA A 146 8.66 5.48 -5.02
C ALA A 146 8.70 3.98 -5.33
N LEU A 147 7.78 3.50 -6.15
CA LEU A 147 7.73 2.09 -6.53
C LEU A 147 8.92 1.65 -7.41
N ARG A 148 9.49 2.56 -8.20
CA ARG A 148 10.73 2.27 -8.96
C ARG A 148 11.90 2.05 -8.01
N ILE A 149 12.05 2.86 -6.96
CA ILE A 149 13.08 2.67 -5.93
C ILE A 149 12.95 1.28 -5.29
N LEU A 150 11.74 0.86 -4.97
CA LEU A 150 11.49 -0.48 -4.42
C LEU A 150 11.79 -1.58 -5.44
N TRP A 151 11.43 -1.39 -6.70
CA TRP A 151 11.70 -2.36 -7.78
C TRP A 151 13.19 -2.62 -8.01
N ASP A 152 14.02 -1.60 -7.81
CA ASP A 152 15.46 -1.71 -7.94
C ASP A 152 16.12 -2.48 -6.77
N ASN A 153 15.39 -2.71 -5.68
CA ASN A 153 15.83 -3.53 -4.55
C ASN A 153 15.24 -4.95 -4.66
N GLU A 154 16.10 -5.98 -4.57
CA GLU A 154 15.71 -7.37 -4.77
C GLU A 154 14.61 -7.84 -3.81
N THR A 155 14.77 -7.59 -2.50
CA THR A 155 13.80 -7.99 -1.48
C THR A 155 12.41 -7.40 -1.76
N HIS A 156 12.35 -6.11 -2.07
CA HIS A 156 11.08 -5.47 -2.40
C HIS A 156 10.52 -5.94 -3.73
N ARG A 157 11.36 -6.20 -4.73
CA ARG A 157 10.92 -6.74 -6.02
C ARG A 157 10.23 -8.10 -5.86
N GLU A 158 10.80 -8.98 -5.05
CA GLU A 158 10.16 -10.27 -4.74
C GLU A 158 8.85 -10.10 -4.00
N TYR A 159 8.81 -9.19 -3.02
CA TYR A 159 7.57 -8.86 -2.32
C TYR A 159 6.50 -8.32 -3.27
N LEU A 160 6.86 -7.48 -4.24
CA LEU A 160 5.92 -6.94 -5.23
C LEU A 160 5.29 -8.04 -6.11
N ARG A 161 6.02 -9.14 -6.38
CA ARG A 161 5.46 -10.33 -7.06
C ARG A 161 4.44 -11.03 -6.17
N VAL A 162 4.75 -11.23 -4.89
CA VAL A 162 3.83 -11.83 -3.91
C VAL A 162 2.57 -10.97 -3.77
N LEU A 163 2.72 -9.66 -3.63
CA LEU A 163 1.59 -8.74 -3.54
C LEU A 163 0.73 -8.78 -4.81
N THR A 164 1.34 -8.88 -6.00
CA THR A 164 0.62 -9.00 -7.26
C THR A 164 -0.22 -10.28 -7.30
N ALA A 165 0.37 -11.42 -6.94
CA ALA A 165 -0.36 -12.69 -6.87
C ALA A 165 -1.54 -12.63 -5.90
N HIS A 166 -1.33 -12.04 -4.73
CA HIS A 166 -2.40 -11.83 -3.74
C HIS A 166 -3.53 -10.94 -4.29
N LEU A 167 -3.20 -9.85 -4.98
CA LEU A 167 -4.20 -8.96 -5.59
C LEU A 167 -4.98 -9.64 -6.72
N ASP A 168 -4.38 -10.58 -7.42
CA ASP A 168 -5.07 -11.34 -8.48
C ASP A 168 -6.15 -12.25 -7.93
N GLU A 169 -6.04 -12.71 -6.69
CA GLU A 169 -7.08 -13.47 -6.00
C GLU A 169 -8.37 -12.66 -5.82
N TYR A 170 -8.27 -11.34 -5.57
CA TYR A 170 -9.44 -10.46 -5.44
C TYR A 170 -10.17 -10.17 -6.76
N GLN A 171 -9.60 -10.48 -7.91
CA GLN A 171 -10.25 -10.23 -9.21
C GLN A 171 -11.30 -11.29 -9.55
N TRP A 172 -11.31 -12.40 -8.85
CA TRP A 172 -12.22 -13.51 -9.06
C TRP A 172 -13.43 -13.51 -8.09
N LEU A 173 -13.46 -12.59 -7.15
CA LEU A 173 -14.57 -12.33 -6.24
C LEU A 173 -15.41 -11.14 -6.73
#